data_2edba31c2cadce19469ab9b614d490a2
#
_entry.id   2edba31c2cadce19469ab9b614d490a2
#
_cell.length_a   1.000
_cell.length_b   1.000
_cell.length_c   1.000
_cell.angle_alpha   90.00
_cell.angle_beta   90.00
_cell.angle_gamma   90.00
#
_symmetry.space_group_name_H-M   'P 1'
#
loop_
_entity.id
_entity.type
_entity.pdbx_description
1 polymer ?
#
loop_
_entity_poly.entity_id
_entity_poly.type
_entity_poly.pdbx_seq_one_letter_code
_entity_poly.pdbx_strand_id
1 'polypeptide(L)'
;MRPVNVVKALTGLLVLAMAAPAAAQEAPPPAQPVEMQPAAAAPPPSQDWRLVAPENLLIIDTTKGRILVELAPAIAPLHVERIRLLSGLGFYDGLAWHRVIDWFMAQTGDPLGTGDGQSAYPDLAGEFTFRRGPDMDFTPVAAPMGALLGFVGSLPVQTQPAELMPRTSDGMVHGWAIYCPGVAGMARDEDPDTANSQFFLMRQAYPSLDKRYTVWGRVIVGLDVVRALKVGEEPSGMVPAEPDRMLRVRVASDLPVESRPTARVLDAGSPIFATTIESVRLHRGADFSICDLELPVQVSDPAFG
;
A
#
# COMPACT_ATOMS: atom_id res chain seq x y z
N MET A 1 -64.66 -35.64 16.83
CA MET A 1 -64.74 -36.75 17.80
C MET A 1 -63.61 -36.55 18.85
N ARG A 2 -64.02 -36.51 20.06
CA ARG A 2 -63.26 -36.22 21.29
C ARG A 2 -62.52 -37.49 21.77
N PRO A 3 -61.77 -37.41 22.90
CA PRO A 3 -60.41 -37.80 23.11
C PRO A 3 -60.27 -39.02 24.03
N VAL A 4 -59.09 -39.48 24.30
CA VAL A 4 -58.84 -40.34 25.49
C VAL A 4 -57.52 -39.90 26.21
N ASN A 5 -57.72 -39.46 27.42
CA ASN A 5 -56.72 -39.30 28.45
C ASN A 5 -56.24 -40.64 29.01
N VAL A 6 -54.94 -40.81 29.27
CA VAL A 6 -54.48 -41.82 30.23
C VAL A 6 -53.46 -41.17 31.15
N VAL A 7 -53.84 -41.07 32.39
CA VAL A 7 -53.02 -40.75 33.58
C VAL A 7 -52.32 -42.03 34.05
N LYS A 8 -51.04 -41.98 34.36
CA LYS A 8 -50.34 -42.91 35.32
C LYS A 8 -49.19 -42.16 36.00
N ALA A 9 -49.40 -41.83 37.16
CA ALA A 9 -48.97 -42.39 38.49
C ALA A 9 -47.46 -42.18 38.77
N LEU A 10 -47.22 -41.31 39.79
CA LEU A 10 -46.00 -41.08 40.52
C LEU A 10 -45.50 -42.37 41.21
N THR A 11 -44.18 -42.56 41.15
CA THR A 11 -43.46 -43.31 42.21
C THR A 11 -42.20 -42.49 42.57
N GLY A 12 -42.20 -41.96 43.77
CA GLY A 12 -41.07 -41.20 44.33
C GLY A 12 -39.93 -42.14 44.75
N LEU A 13 -38.75 -41.74 44.40
CA LEU A 13 -37.53 -42.32 44.95
C LEU A 13 -36.79 -41.21 45.71
N LEU A 14 -36.75 -41.36 47.03
CA LEU A 14 -36.07 -40.47 47.97
C LEU A 14 -34.57 -40.80 47.91
N VAL A 15 -33.75 -39.92 47.31
CA VAL A 15 -32.32 -40.03 47.33
C VAL A 15 -31.76 -39.09 48.41
N LEU A 16 -31.19 -39.71 49.43
CA LEU A 16 -30.53 -39.03 50.54
C LEU A 16 -29.22 -38.43 50.02
N ALA A 17 -29.13 -37.11 49.92
CA ALA A 17 -27.91 -36.41 49.54
C ALA A 17 -26.99 -36.29 50.80
N MET A 18 -25.89 -37.01 50.78
CA MET A 18 -24.77 -36.76 51.71
C MET A 18 -24.00 -35.53 51.25
N ALA A 19 -23.96 -34.48 52.05
CA ALA A 19 -23.15 -33.31 51.87
C ALA A 19 -21.67 -33.65 52.12
N ALA A 20 -20.82 -33.49 51.08
CA ALA A 20 -19.37 -33.51 51.23
C ALA A 20 -18.88 -32.15 51.76
N PRO A 21 -17.84 -32.08 52.58
CA PRO A 21 -17.31 -30.82 53.09
C PRO A 21 -16.63 -30.04 51.91
N ALA A 22 -16.95 -28.74 51.85
CA ALA A 22 -16.32 -27.80 50.90
C ALA A 22 -14.83 -27.67 51.24
N ALA A 23 -13.98 -28.09 50.29
CA ALA A 23 -12.55 -27.78 50.34
C ALA A 23 -12.37 -26.27 50.13
N ALA A 24 -11.72 -25.61 51.08
CA ALA A 24 -11.34 -24.20 50.94
C ALA A 24 -10.39 -24.04 49.74
N GLN A 25 -10.81 -23.31 48.71
CA GLN A 25 -9.95 -22.90 47.62
C GLN A 25 -8.97 -21.85 48.15
N GLU A 26 -7.69 -22.20 48.16
CA GLU A 26 -6.59 -21.30 48.43
C GLU A 26 -6.56 -20.19 47.36
N ALA A 27 -6.52 -18.93 47.79
CA ALA A 27 -6.47 -17.78 46.90
C ALA A 27 -5.17 -17.83 46.03
N PRO A 28 -5.23 -17.49 44.76
CA PRO A 28 -4.03 -17.44 43.89
C PRO A 28 -3.03 -16.42 44.48
N PRO A 29 -1.72 -16.70 44.37
CA PRO A 29 -0.69 -15.77 44.84
C PRO A 29 -0.76 -14.44 44.07
N PRO A 30 -0.40 -13.31 44.70
CA PRO A 30 -0.41 -12.01 44.06
C PRO A 30 0.49 -12.03 42.82
N ALA A 31 -0.02 -11.47 41.72
CA ALA A 31 0.73 -11.33 40.45
C ALA A 31 2.02 -10.55 40.72
N GLN A 32 3.14 -11.14 40.35
CA GLN A 32 4.43 -10.47 40.42
C GLN A 32 4.42 -9.31 39.42
N PRO A 33 5.03 -8.15 39.74
CA PRO A 33 5.18 -7.05 38.81
C PRO A 33 5.90 -7.57 37.55
N VAL A 34 5.27 -7.45 36.39
CA VAL A 34 5.93 -7.70 35.09
C VAL A 34 6.96 -6.59 34.93
N GLU A 35 8.23 -6.93 35.12
CA GLU A 35 9.35 -6.05 34.84
C GLU A 35 9.34 -5.79 33.33
N MET A 36 8.90 -4.58 32.92
CA MET A 36 8.95 -4.17 31.51
C MET A 36 10.41 -4.19 31.07
N GLN A 37 10.77 -5.18 30.29
CA GLN A 37 12.05 -5.16 29.60
C GLN A 37 12.11 -3.88 28.74
N PRO A 38 13.20 -3.09 28.84
CA PRO A 38 13.38 -1.94 27.98
C PRO A 38 13.26 -2.42 26.52
N ALA A 39 12.46 -1.70 25.73
CA ALA A 39 12.30 -1.97 24.31
C ALA A 39 13.68 -2.17 23.70
N ALA A 40 13.89 -3.31 23.05
CA ALA A 40 15.16 -3.61 22.41
C ALA A 40 15.50 -2.45 21.45
N ALA A 41 16.68 -1.86 21.64
CA ALA A 41 17.17 -0.82 20.74
C ALA A 41 17.07 -1.32 19.31
N ALA A 42 16.52 -0.48 18.42
CA ALA A 42 16.41 -0.83 17.00
C ALA A 42 17.78 -1.31 16.51
N PRO A 43 17.85 -2.43 15.76
CA PRO A 43 19.12 -2.89 15.21
C PRO A 43 19.78 -1.79 14.41
N PRO A 44 21.11 -1.67 14.45
CA PRO A 44 21.81 -0.68 13.65
C PRO A 44 21.42 -0.84 12.18
N PRO A 45 21.34 0.27 11.41
CA PRO A 45 20.94 0.21 10.03
C PRO A 45 21.90 -0.71 9.28
N SER A 46 21.43 -1.87 8.85
CA SER A 46 22.19 -2.73 7.95
C SER A 46 22.31 -2.01 6.61
N GLN A 47 23.40 -2.24 5.87
CA GLN A 47 23.59 -1.71 4.50
C GLN A 47 22.49 -2.16 3.55
N ASP A 48 21.69 -3.13 3.97
CA ASP A 48 20.58 -3.69 3.19
C ASP A 48 19.30 -2.83 3.19
N TRP A 49 19.22 -1.79 4.04
CA TRP A 49 18.02 -0.98 4.21
C TRP A 49 18.24 0.45 3.72
N ARG A 50 17.50 0.82 2.69
CA ARG A 50 17.50 2.18 2.13
C ARG A 50 16.51 3.07 2.88
N LEU A 51 16.98 4.24 3.35
CA LEU A 51 16.07 5.25 3.90
C LEU A 51 15.32 5.93 2.76
N VAL A 52 13.99 6.02 2.87
CA VAL A 52 13.20 6.88 1.97
C VAL A 52 13.47 8.34 2.34
N ALA A 53 13.91 9.13 1.38
CA ALA A 53 14.13 10.55 1.57
C ALA A 53 12.83 11.24 2.00
N PRO A 54 12.84 12.14 3.02
CA PRO A 54 11.62 12.75 3.53
C PRO A 54 10.78 13.47 2.47
N GLU A 55 11.41 14.06 1.47
CA GLU A 55 10.75 14.70 0.33
C GLU A 55 10.07 13.69 -0.61
N ASN A 56 10.42 12.41 -0.50
CA ASN A 56 9.84 11.31 -1.27
C ASN A 56 8.88 10.44 -0.45
N LEU A 57 8.61 10.77 0.81
CA LEU A 57 7.67 10.04 1.66
C LEU A 57 6.37 10.82 1.80
N LEU A 58 5.32 10.36 1.11
CA LEU A 58 3.96 10.90 1.25
C LEU A 58 3.20 10.14 2.32
N ILE A 59 2.58 10.88 3.23
CA ILE A 59 1.76 10.39 4.33
C ILE A 59 0.31 10.70 4.02
N ILE A 60 -0.55 9.70 3.97
CA ILE A 60 -1.99 9.83 3.77
C ILE A 60 -2.68 9.26 5.00
N ASP A 61 -3.17 10.12 5.87
CA ASP A 61 -4.03 9.73 6.99
C ASP A 61 -5.45 9.58 6.50
N THR A 62 -6.05 8.41 6.70
CA THR A 62 -7.41 8.12 6.23
C THR A 62 -8.32 7.72 7.39
N THR A 63 -9.63 7.66 7.13
CA THR A 63 -10.62 7.12 8.08
C THR A 63 -10.40 5.63 8.42
N LYS A 64 -9.56 4.92 7.65
CA LYS A 64 -9.22 3.50 7.85
C LYS A 64 -7.81 3.25 8.40
N GLY A 65 -7.00 4.30 8.52
CA GLY A 65 -5.61 4.20 8.95
C GLY A 65 -4.65 5.00 8.07
N ARG A 66 -3.37 4.87 8.35
CA ARG A 66 -2.29 5.58 7.66
C ARG A 66 -1.77 4.77 6.48
N ILE A 67 -1.54 5.45 5.36
CA ILE A 67 -0.88 4.93 4.17
C ILE A 67 0.42 5.73 3.98
N LEU A 68 1.53 5.05 3.75
CA LEU A 68 2.79 5.66 3.36
C LEU A 68 3.08 5.30 1.90
N VAL A 69 3.37 6.33 1.09
CA VAL A 69 3.70 6.16 -0.33
C VAL A 69 5.10 6.68 -0.57
N GLU A 70 5.96 5.87 -1.19
CA GLU A 70 7.22 6.35 -1.74
C GLU A 70 6.97 6.96 -3.11
N LEU A 71 7.31 8.25 -3.26
CA LEU A 71 7.23 9.01 -4.51
C LEU A 71 8.40 8.65 -5.42
N ALA A 72 8.17 8.64 -6.72
CA ALA A 72 9.13 8.22 -7.74
C ALA A 72 9.49 9.35 -8.73
N PRO A 73 10.22 10.41 -8.29
CA PRO A 73 10.55 11.54 -9.17
C PRO A 73 11.45 11.16 -10.36
N ALA A 74 12.19 10.06 -10.27
CA ALA A 74 12.98 9.55 -11.40
C ALA A 74 12.11 8.96 -12.53
N ILE A 75 10.83 8.64 -12.25
CA ILE A 75 9.90 8.02 -13.19
C ILE A 75 8.92 9.06 -13.75
N ALA A 76 8.35 9.88 -12.88
CA ALA A 76 7.32 10.86 -13.23
C ALA A 76 7.54 12.18 -12.48
N PRO A 77 8.56 12.97 -12.84
CA PRO A 77 8.94 14.18 -12.11
C PRO A 77 7.80 15.21 -12.02
N LEU A 78 7.07 15.48 -13.11
CA LEU A 78 6.02 16.49 -13.12
C LEU A 78 4.83 16.08 -12.25
N HIS A 79 4.45 14.81 -12.27
CA HIS A 79 3.35 14.31 -11.45
C HIS A 79 3.74 14.25 -9.97
N VAL A 80 4.97 13.87 -9.65
CA VAL A 80 5.47 13.92 -8.26
C VAL A 80 5.48 15.36 -7.73
N GLU A 81 5.90 16.34 -8.52
CA GLU A 81 5.83 17.75 -8.13
C GLU A 81 4.38 18.21 -7.89
N ARG A 82 3.42 17.79 -8.74
CA ARG A 82 2.01 18.10 -8.56
C ARG A 82 1.46 17.49 -7.26
N ILE A 83 1.79 16.23 -6.96
CA ILE A 83 1.37 15.56 -5.70
C ILE A 83 1.95 16.31 -4.50
N ARG A 84 3.23 16.68 -4.52
CA ARG A 84 3.88 17.46 -3.45
C ARG A 84 3.20 18.83 -3.26
N LEU A 85 3.01 19.56 -4.35
CA LEU A 85 2.38 20.89 -4.34
C LEU A 85 0.99 20.82 -3.70
N LEU A 86 0.13 19.96 -4.19
CA LEU A 86 -1.24 19.84 -3.70
C LEU A 86 -1.30 19.33 -2.26
N SER A 87 -0.40 18.42 -1.86
CA SER A 87 -0.29 17.95 -0.48
C SER A 87 0.16 19.08 0.47
N GLY A 88 1.17 19.87 0.06
CA GLY A 88 1.66 21.02 0.83
C GLY A 88 0.59 22.11 1.03
N LEU A 89 -0.26 22.32 0.02
CA LEU A 89 -1.39 23.26 0.10
C LEU A 89 -2.58 22.72 0.91
N GLY A 90 -2.56 21.44 1.33
CA GLY A 90 -3.69 20.80 2.01
C GLY A 90 -4.88 20.52 1.10
N PHE A 91 -4.68 20.57 -0.23
CA PHE A 91 -5.76 20.36 -1.21
C PHE A 91 -6.48 19.02 -1.02
N TYR A 92 -5.75 17.98 -0.63
CA TYR A 92 -6.29 16.64 -0.46
C TYR A 92 -7.00 16.41 0.87
N ASP A 93 -6.87 17.32 1.84
CA ASP A 93 -7.44 17.15 3.18
C ASP A 93 -8.96 17.10 3.13
N GLY A 94 -9.55 16.07 3.71
CA GLY A 94 -10.99 15.84 3.75
C GLY A 94 -11.59 15.25 2.46
N LEU A 95 -10.83 15.09 1.38
CA LEU A 95 -11.37 14.54 0.13
C LEU A 95 -11.76 13.08 0.27
N ALA A 96 -12.81 12.72 -0.45
CA ALA A 96 -13.38 11.38 -0.46
C ALA A 96 -12.60 10.42 -1.35
N TRP A 97 -12.57 9.16 -0.96
CA TRP A 97 -12.35 8.05 -1.88
C TRP A 97 -13.65 7.81 -2.63
N HIS A 98 -13.88 8.60 -3.66
CA HIS A 98 -15.18 8.69 -4.34
C HIS A 98 -15.47 7.52 -5.26
N ARG A 99 -14.44 6.79 -5.72
CA ARG A 99 -14.57 5.63 -6.59
C ARG A 99 -13.63 4.51 -6.16
N VAL A 100 -14.19 3.38 -5.72
CA VAL A 100 -13.43 2.20 -5.25
C VAL A 100 -13.99 0.94 -5.88
N ILE A 101 -13.17 0.25 -6.64
CA ILE A 101 -13.50 -1.04 -7.26
C ILE A 101 -12.63 -2.12 -6.63
N ASP A 102 -13.27 -3.16 -6.07
CA ASP A 102 -12.60 -4.13 -5.21
C ASP A 102 -11.38 -4.80 -5.87
N TRP A 103 -11.58 -5.37 -7.03
CA TRP A 103 -10.53 -6.08 -7.77
C TRP A 103 -9.70 -5.17 -8.70
N PHE A 104 -9.69 -3.87 -8.45
CA PHE A 104 -9.00 -2.92 -9.30
C PHE A 104 -8.23 -1.86 -8.49
N MET A 105 -8.89 -0.77 -8.07
CA MET A 105 -8.22 0.40 -7.47
C MET A 105 -9.17 1.19 -6.56
N ALA A 106 -8.59 2.10 -5.76
CA ALA A 106 -9.27 3.15 -5.03
C ALA A 106 -8.84 4.51 -5.57
N GLN A 107 -9.81 5.34 -6.02
CA GLN A 107 -9.59 6.65 -6.65
C GLN A 107 -10.10 7.78 -5.75
N THR A 108 -9.34 8.88 -5.74
CA THR A 108 -9.57 10.07 -4.93
C THR A 108 -9.02 11.32 -5.65
N GLY A 109 -8.92 12.45 -4.93
CA GLY A 109 -8.31 13.69 -5.44
C GLY A 109 -9.26 14.60 -6.21
N ASP A 110 -10.56 14.28 -6.18
CA ASP A 110 -11.64 15.10 -6.71
C ASP A 110 -12.28 15.93 -5.58
N PRO A 111 -12.21 17.28 -5.62
CA PRO A 111 -12.85 18.13 -4.61
C PRO A 111 -14.38 18.07 -4.64
N LEU A 112 -14.98 17.65 -5.76
CA LEU A 112 -16.44 17.50 -5.89
C LEU A 112 -16.91 16.11 -5.45
N GLY A 113 -16.03 15.08 -5.49
CA GLY A 113 -16.37 13.69 -5.18
C GLY A 113 -17.25 13.01 -6.23
N THR A 114 -17.33 13.56 -7.44
CA THR A 114 -18.17 13.08 -8.56
C THR A 114 -17.39 12.34 -9.65
N GLY A 115 -16.08 12.54 -9.67
CA GLY A 115 -15.17 12.13 -10.73
C GLY A 115 -14.80 13.24 -11.69
N ASP A 116 -15.54 14.36 -11.69
CA ASP A 116 -15.38 15.47 -12.65
C ASP A 116 -14.56 16.65 -12.09
N GLY A 117 -14.31 16.67 -10.77
CA GLY A 117 -13.61 17.78 -10.11
C GLY A 117 -12.09 17.67 -10.27
N GLN A 118 -11.43 18.82 -10.30
CA GLN A 118 -9.98 18.92 -10.40
C GLN A 118 -9.44 20.15 -9.67
N SER A 119 -8.11 20.26 -9.55
CA SER A 119 -7.47 21.44 -9.00
C SER A 119 -7.50 22.60 -10.00
N ALA A 120 -7.25 23.83 -9.53
CA ALA A 120 -7.14 25.00 -10.40
C ALA A 120 -5.83 25.08 -11.21
N TYR A 121 -4.93 24.10 -11.04
CA TYR A 121 -3.67 24.06 -11.77
C TYR A 121 -3.88 23.47 -13.18
N PRO A 122 -2.99 23.80 -14.14
CA PRO A 122 -3.04 23.22 -15.48
C PRO A 122 -2.91 21.70 -15.47
N ASP A 123 -3.47 21.05 -16.47
CA ASP A 123 -3.30 19.62 -16.70
C ASP A 123 -1.84 19.27 -16.99
N LEU A 124 -1.48 18.02 -16.78
CA LEU A 124 -0.14 17.49 -16.96
C LEU A 124 -0.12 16.52 -18.14
N ALA A 125 0.88 16.68 -18.98
CA ALA A 125 1.19 15.68 -20.01
C ALA A 125 1.58 14.33 -19.39
N GLY A 126 1.19 13.25 -20.03
CA GLY A 126 1.43 11.90 -19.54
C GLY A 126 2.91 11.52 -19.46
N GLU A 127 3.36 11.03 -18.31
CA GLU A 127 4.70 10.47 -18.09
C GLU A 127 4.62 8.93 -18.03
N PHE A 128 4.23 8.30 -19.15
CA PHE A 128 3.94 6.86 -19.19
C PHE A 128 5.18 5.98 -19.29
N THR A 129 6.29 6.56 -19.71
CA THR A 129 7.59 5.89 -19.86
C THR A 129 8.70 6.81 -19.37
N PHE A 130 9.81 6.21 -18.98
CA PHE A 130 11.01 6.95 -18.58
C PHE A 130 12.23 6.46 -19.36
N ARG A 131 13.35 7.21 -19.27
CA ARG A 131 14.63 6.84 -19.84
C ARG A 131 15.55 6.30 -18.76
N ARG A 132 15.94 5.01 -18.88
CA ARG A 132 16.89 4.39 -17.96
C ARG A 132 18.30 4.48 -18.55
N GLY A 133 19.15 5.23 -17.88
CA GLY A 133 20.60 5.30 -18.15
C GLY A 133 21.39 4.30 -17.29
N PRO A 134 22.72 4.25 -17.50
CA PRO A 134 23.60 3.36 -16.73
C PRO A 134 23.65 3.73 -15.23
N ASP A 135 23.45 5.01 -14.90
CA ASP A 135 23.56 5.54 -13.52
C ASP A 135 22.23 5.45 -12.75
N MET A 136 21.14 5.00 -13.37
CA MET A 136 19.87 4.82 -12.67
C MET A 136 19.97 3.59 -11.77
N ASP A 137 19.63 3.76 -10.50
CA ASP A 137 19.52 2.67 -9.53
C ASP A 137 18.37 1.72 -9.92
N PHE A 138 18.73 0.70 -10.69
CA PHE A 138 17.81 -0.32 -11.18
C PHE A 138 18.32 -1.70 -10.79
N THR A 139 17.54 -2.42 -9.99
CA THR A 139 17.85 -3.79 -9.58
C THR A 139 17.07 -4.79 -10.44
N PRO A 140 17.74 -5.57 -11.31
CA PRO A 140 17.07 -6.56 -12.13
C PRO A 140 16.62 -7.75 -11.29
N VAL A 141 15.40 -8.23 -11.56
CA VAL A 141 14.80 -9.40 -10.92
C VAL A 141 14.62 -10.54 -11.91
N ALA A 142 14.14 -10.27 -13.12
CA ALA A 142 13.92 -11.28 -14.16
C ALA A 142 14.23 -10.70 -15.53
N ALA A 143 14.60 -11.58 -16.45
CA ALA A 143 14.95 -11.23 -17.83
C ALA A 143 14.08 -12.04 -18.81
N PRO A 144 12.78 -11.72 -18.98
CA PRO A 144 12.00 -12.32 -20.04
C PRO A 144 12.55 -11.89 -21.42
N MET A 145 12.20 -12.63 -22.46
CA MET A 145 12.70 -12.36 -23.80
C MET A 145 12.51 -10.87 -24.22
N GLY A 146 13.62 -10.20 -24.49
CA GLY A 146 13.61 -8.79 -24.97
C GLY A 146 13.31 -7.73 -23.92
N ALA A 147 13.29 -8.08 -22.63
CA ALA A 147 13.01 -7.16 -21.55
C ALA A 147 13.78 -7.49 -20.25
N LEU A 148 13.85 -6.52 -19.36
CA LEU A 148 14.27 -6.70 -17.96
C LEU A 148 13.14 -6.26 -17.05
N LEU A 149 12.81 -7.08 -16.07
CA LEU A 149 11.94 -6.75 -14.95
C LEU A 149 12.79 -6.48 -13.72
N GLY A 150 12.47 -5.46 -12.95
CA GLY A 150 13.23 -5.11 -11.75
C GLY A 150 12.57 -3.98 -10.97
N PHE A 151 13.35 -3.39 -10.08
CA PHE A 151 12.90 -2.29 -9.23
C PHE A 151 13.71 -1.03 -9.48
N VAL A 152 13.03 0.12 -9.42
CA VAL A 152 13.59 1.45 -9.22
C VAL A 152 13.01 1.98 -7.91
N GLY A 153 13.84 2.10 -6.88
CA GLY A 153 13.35 2.29 -5.52
C GLY A 153 12.44 1.14 -5.09
N SER A 154 11.20 1.42 -4.69
CA SER A 154 10.20 0.39 -4.40
C SER A 154 9.31 0.04 -5.60
N LEU A 155 9.41 0.77 -6.71
CA LEU A 155 8.54 0.57 -7.88
C LEU A 155 8.99 -0.62 -8.73
N PRO A 156 8.09 -1.57 -9.03
CA PRO A 156 8.31 -2.58 -10.04
C PRO A 156 8.27 -1.93 -11.44
N VAL A 157 9.28 -2.19 -12.23
CA VAL A 157 9.42 -1.63 -13.58
C VAL A 157 9.82 -2.69 -14.60
N GLN A 158 9.48 -2.43 -15.84
CA GLN A 158 10.01 -3.15 -17.00
C GLN A 158 10.84 -2.19 -17.83
N THR A 159 11.99 -2.66 -18.32
CA THR A 159 12.86 -1.89 -19.21
C THR A 159 13.33 -2.72 -20.38
N GLN A 160 13.75 -2.05 -21.45
CA GLN A 160 14.55 -2.69 -22.47
C GLN A 160 15.89 -3.16 -21.89
N PRO A 161 16.54 -4.19 -22.49
CA PRO A 161 17.86 -4.67 -22.09
C PRO A 161 18.94 -3.58 -22.16
N ALA A 162 19.88 -3.60 -21.21
CA ALA A 162 20.96 -2.61 -21.13
C ALA A 162 21.91 -2.66 -22.32
N GLU A 163 22.03 -3.80 -22.99
CA GLU A 163 22.85 -4.02 -24.18
C GLU A 163 22.38 -3.17 -25.38
N LEU A 164 21.19 -2.61 -25.30
CA LEU A 164 20.68 -1.67 -26.32
C LEU A 164 21.16 -0.23 -26.07
N MET A 165 21.63 0.13 -24.89
CA MET A 165 22.07 1.50 -24.55
C MET A 165 23.11 2.04 -25.54
N PRO A 166 24.16 1.29 -25.95
CA PRO A 166 25.13 1.81 -26.91
C PRO A 166 24.59 2.06 -28.32
N ARG A 167 23.36 1.60 -28.60
CA ARG A 167 22.70 1.75 -29.91
C ARG A 167 21.69 2.90 -29.93
N THR A 168 21.47 3.55 -28.79
CA THR A 168 20.57 4.71 -28.68
C THR A 168 21.40 6.01 -28.73
N SER A 169 20.82 7.10 -29.19
CA SER A 169 21.51 8.38 -29.35
C SER A 169 21.88 9.04 -28.01
N ASP A 170 21.11 8.73 -26.95
CA ASP A 170 21.29 9.28 -25.61
C ASP A 170 21.91 8.30 -24.60
N GLY A 171 22.32 7.10 -25.05
CA GLY A 171 22.90 6.08 -24.18
C GLY A 171 21.89 5.47 -23.17
N MET A 172 20.59 5.66 -23.39
CA MET A 172 19.54 5.20 -22.47
C MET A 172 18.55 4.28 -23.18
N VAL A 173 17.82 3.49 -22.41
CA VAL A 173 16.75 2.62 -22.89
C VAL A 173 15.40 3.02 -22.32
N HIS A 174 14.32 2.62 -22.96
CA HIS A 174 12.97 2.86 -22.46
C HIS A 174 12.63 1.93 -21.31
N GLY A 175 11.93 2.48 -20.30
CA GLY A 175 11.33 1.76 -19.20
C GLY A 175 9.94 2.31 -18.89
N TRP A 176 9.16 1.52 -18.18
CA TRP A 176 7.85 1.90 -17.65
C TRP A 176 7.56 1.16 -16.35
N ALA A 177 6.76 1.75 -15.48
CA ALA A 177 6.31 1.09 -14.26
C ALA A 177 5.21 0.07 -14.55
N ILE A 178 5.16 -1.00 -13.76
CA ILE A 178 4.19 -2.09 -13.86
C ILE A 178 3.11 -1.87 -12.80
N TYR A 179 1.86 -1.96 -13.18
CA TYR A 179 0.71 -1.77 -12.29
C TYR A 179 0.47 -2.97 -11.39
N CYS A 180 1.32 -3.15 -10.37
CA CYS A 180 1.19 -4.10 -9.27
C CYS A 180 0.33 -3.53 -8.12
N PRO A 181 -0.12 -4.35 -7.15
CA PRO A 181 -0.77 -3.85 -5.94
C PRO A 181 0.08 -2.79 -5.24
N GLY A 182 -0.58 -1.74 -4.75
CA GLY A 182 0.06 -0.61 -4.09
C GLY A 182 0.64 0.45 -5.03
N VAL A 183 0.73 0.23 -6.33
CA VAL A 183 1.19 1.26 -7.27
C VAL A 183 0.21 2.43 -7.28
N ALA A 184 0.74 3.65 -7.26
CA ALA A 184 0.00 4.89 -7.29
C ALA A 184 0.06 5.49 -8.71
N GLY A 185 -1.10 5.66 -9.33
CA GLY A 185 -1.24 6.19 -10.68
C GLY A 185 -2.10 7.45 -10.71
N MET A 186 -1.87 8.29 -11.72
CA MET A 186 -2.67 9.48 -11.94
C MET A 186 -3.89 9.17 -12.79
N ALA A 187 -5.08 9.60 -12.32
CA ALA A 187 -6.30 9.52 -13.11
C ALA A 187 -6.31 10.64 -14.17
N ARG A 188 -7.00 10.40 -15.27
CA ARG A 188 -7.13 11.32 -16.41
C ARG A 188 -8.39 10.99 -17.22
N ASP A 189 -8.78 11.90 -18.10
CA ASP A 189 -9.84 11.68 -19.07
C ASP A 189 -9.38 10.83 -20.27
N GLU A 190 -10.12 10.84 -21.36
CA GLU A 190 -9.75 10.09 -22.57
C GLU A 190 -8.43 10.59 -23.18
N ASP A 191 -8.23 11.92 -23.21
CA ASP A 191 -6.98 12.50 -23.67
C ASP A 191 -5.86 12.18 -22.64
N PRO A 192 -4.72 11.63 -23.10
CA PRO A 192 -3.61 11.23 -22.23
C PRO A 192 -2.98 12.38 -21.43
N ASP A 193 -3.15 13.62 -21.87
CA ASP A 193 -2.52 14.81 -21.29
C ASP A 193 -3.48 15.63 -20.41
N THR A 194 -4.46 14.98 -19.77
CA THR A 194 -5.48 15.59 -18.91
C THR A 194 -5.37 15.21 -17.43
N ALA A 195 -4.24 14.68 -17.01
CA ALA A 195 -4.02 14.39 -15.60
C ALA A 195 -3.91 15.70 -14.78
N ASN A 196 -4.56 15.77 -13.60
CA ASN A 196 -4.61 17.01 -12.82
C ASN A 196 -4.37 16.79 -11.32
N SER A 197 -5.41 16.44 -10.55
CA SER A 197 -5.34 16.21 -9.10
C SER A 197 -5.80 14.83 -8.69
N GLN A 198 -6.65 14.18 -9.50
CA GLN A 198 -7.17 12.87 -9.18
C GLN A 198 -6.12 11.79 -9.36
N PHE A 199 -6.06 10.87 -8.39
CA PHE A 199 -5.15 9.73 -8.44
C PHE A 199 -5.83 8.48 -7.89
N PHE A 200 -5.20 7.33 -8.15
CA PHE A 200 -5.67 6.06 -7.63
C PHE A 200 -4.52 5.22 -7.06
N LEU A 201 -4.87 4.39 -6.09
CA LEU A 201 -3.99 3.37 -5.52
C LEU A 201 -4.49 1.99 -5.94
N MET A 202 -3.58 1.17 -6.49
CA MET A 202 -3.93 -0.16 -6.96
C MET A 202 -4.21 -1.11 -5.80
N ARG A 203 -5.33 -1.81 -5.86
CA ARG A 203 -5.69 -2.88 -4.92
C ARG A 203 -5.20 -4.24 -5.42
N GLN A 204 -5.13 -4.41 -6.73
CA GLN A 204 -4.68 -5.60 -7.44
C GLN A 204 -3.76 -5.25 -8.60
N ALA A 205 -3.10 -6.24 -9.18
CA ALA A 205 -2.33 -6.08 -10.41
C ALA A 205 -3.25 -5.85 -11.61
N TYR A 206 -2.90 -4.88 -12.47
CA TYR A 206 -3.71 -4.57 -13.65
C TYR A 206 -2.83 -4.16 -14.85
N PRO A 207 -2.18 -5.11 -15.54
CA PRO A 207 -1.18 -4.83 -16.57
C PRO A 207 -1.71 -4.04 -17.78
N SER A 208 -3.03 -4.00 -18.01
CA SER A 208 -3.60 -3.20 -19.10
C SER A 208 -3.45 -1.68 -18.91
N LEU A 209 -3.05 -1.22 -17.72
CA LEU A 209 -2.74 0.18 -17.44
C LEU A 209 -1.28 0.54 -17.77
N ASP A 210 -0.41 -0.45 -17.95
CA ASP A 210 1.01 -0.22 -18.23
C ASP A 210 1.18 0.65 -19.49
N LYS A 211 2.01 1.69 -19.39
CA LYS A 211 2.24 2.70 -20.44
C LYS A 211 1.03 3.51 -20.88
N ARG A 212 -0.07 3.47 -20.13
CA ARG A 212 -1.30 4.23 -20.43
C ARG A 212 -1.67 5.26 -19.39
N TYR A 213 -1.17 5.07 -18.17
CA TYR A 213 -1.35 5.99 -17.05
C TYR A 213 -0.01 6.26 -16.39
N THR A 214 0.19 7.48 -15.91
CA THR A 214 1.42 7.86 -15.23
C THR A 214 1.47 7.25 -13.83
N VAL A 215 2.57 6.58 -13.52
CA VAL A 215 2.87 6.09 -12.17
C VAL A 215 3.78 7.07 -11.47
N TRP A 216 3.36 7.57 -10.31
CA TRP A 216 4.10 8.56 -9.55
C TRP A 216 4.65 8.05 -8.20
N GLY A 217 4.29 6.83 -7.79
CA GLY A 217 4.77 6.25 -6.55
C GLY A 217 4.23 4.86 -6.25
N ARG A 218 4.58 4.34 -5.07
CA ARG A 218 4.07 3.07 -4.55
C ARG A 218 3.77 3.16 -3.07
N VAL A 219 2.65 2.58 -2.66
CA VAL A 219 2.32 2.31 -1.25
C VAL A 219 3.36 1.34 -0.70
N ILE A 220 4.09 1.77 0.31
CA ILE A 220 5.09 0.96 1.00
C ILE A 220 4.58 0.48 2.37
N VAL A 221 3.56 1.14 2.93
CA VAL A 221 2.86 0.75 4.17
C VAL A 221 1.38 1.07 4.02
N GLY A 222 0.50 0.21 4.52
CA GLY A 222 -0.95 0.44 4.52
C GLY A 222 -1.66 -0.05 3.26
N LEU A 223 -1.13 -1.04 2.53
CA LEU A 223 -1.87 -1.68 1.44
C LEU A 223 -3.15 -2.37 1.94
N ASP A 224 -3.14 -2.90 3.15
CA ASP A 224 -4.31 -3.41 3.85
C ASP A 224 -5.34 -2.31 4.13
N VAL A 225 -4.90 -1.08 4.48
CA VAL A 225 -5.75 0.11 4.61
C VAL A 225 -6.40 0.46 3.26
N VAL A 226 -5.64 0.46 2.15
CA VAL A 226 -6.19 0.68 0.79
C VAL A 226 -7.25 -0.37 0.46
N ARG A 227 -7.03 -1.63 0.85
CA ARG A 227 -7.98 -2.73 0.64
C ARG A 227 -9.19 -2.66 1.58
N ALA A 228 -9.08 -1.98 2.73
CA ALA A 228 -10.17 -1.77 3.69
C ALA A 228 -11.08 -0.58 3.33
N LEU A 229 -10.73 0.24 2.34
CA LEU A 229 -11.56 1.34 1.86
C LEU A 229 -12.90 0.81 1.33
N LYS A 230 -13.98 1.53 1.64
CA LYS A 230 -15.35 1.17 1.27
C LYS A 230 -15.48 1.04 -0.24
N VAL A 231 -15.84 -0.15 -0.69
CA VAL A 231 -16.09 -0.45 -2.11
C VAL A 231 -17.37 0.26 -2.55
N GLY A 232 -17.34 0.83 -3.75
CA GLY A 232 -18.48 1.51 -4.34
C GLY A 232 -19.45 0.56 -5.05
N GLU A 233 -20.49 1.14 -5.61
CA GLU A 233 -21.55 0.42 -6.30
C GLU A 233 -21.10 -0.04 -7.70
N GLU A 234 -21.40 -1.27 -8.04
CA GLU A 234 -21.11 -1.79 -9.38
C GLU A 234 -22.10 -1.23 -10.44
N PRO A 235 -21.65 -1.03 -11.69
CA PRO A 235 -20.31 -1.32 -12.22
C PRO A 235 -19.33 -0.15 -12.08
N SER A 236 -19.80 1.03 -11.69
CA SER A 236 -19.00 2.26 -11.70
C SER A 236 -17.91 2.29 -10.63
N GLY A 237 -18.14 1.65 -9.48
CA GLY A 237 -17.32 1.75 -8.28
C GLY A 237 -17.53 3.05 -7.51
N MET A 238 -18.50 3.90 -7.88
CA MET A 238 -18.81 5.12 -7.15
C MET A 238 -19.31 4.83 -5.75
N VAL A 239 -18.88 5.63 -4.77
CA VAL A 239 -19.27 5.53 -3.35
C VAL A 239 -20.20 6.71 -3.01
N PRO A 240 -21.53 6.55 -3.21
CA PRO A 240 -22.45 7.69 -3.17
C PRO A 240 -22.72 8.19 -1.74
N ALA A 241 -22.58 7.33 -0.74
CA ALA A 241 -22.90 7.67 0.64
C ALA A 241 -21.78 7.28 1.60
N GLU A 242 -21.44 8.19 2.51
CA GLU A 242 -20.45 7.98 3.57
C GLU A 242 -19.15 7.35 3.06
N PRO A 243 -18.47 7.98 2.06
CA PRO A 243 -17.19 7.50 1.58
C PRO A 243 -16.11 7.62 2.67
N ASP A 244 -15.16 6.72 2.64
CA ASP A 244 -13.92 6.94 3.38
C ASP A 244 -13.20 8.19 2.87
N ARG A 245 -12.42 8.83 3.75
CA ARG A 245 -11.79 10.12 3.43
C ARG A 245 -10.31 10.11 3.74
N MET A 246 -9.57 10.92 2.99
CA MET A 246 -8.25 11.38 3.40
C MET A 246 -8.44 12.47 4.47
N LEU A 247 -8.00 12.22 5.70
CA LEU A 247 -8.10 13.19 6.80
C LEU A 247 -7.03 14.27 6.66
N ARG A 248 -5.84 13.86 6.24
CA ARG A 248 -4.69 14.73 6.04
C ARG A 248 -3.70 14.08 5.07
N VAL A 249 -3.12 14.87 4.17
CA VAL A 249 -2.08 14.40 3.25
C VAL A 249 -0.90 15.36 3.29
N ARG A 250 0.31 14.86 3.62
CA ARG A 250 1.54 15.68 3.69
C ARG A 250 2.73 14.90 3.18
N VAL A 251 3.69 15.61 2.62
CA VAL A 251 5.03 15.08 2.42
C VAL A 251 5.80 15.14 3.74
N ALA A 252 6.58 14.12 4.06
CA ALA A 252 7.26 14.05 5.35
C ALA A 252 8.22 15.24 5.55
N SER A 253 8.84 15.78 4.48
CA SER A 253 9.67 16.98 4.56
C SER A 253 8.94 18.21 5.08
N ASP A 254 7.62 18.29 4.89
CA ASP A 254 6.81 19.46 5.30
C ASP A 254 6.42 19.41 6.79
N LEU A 255 6.72 18.31 7.46
CA LEU A 255 6.46 18.13 8.88
C LEU A 255 7.67 18.53 9.73
N PRO A 256 7.46 19.01 10.97
CA PRO A 256 8.53 19.16 11.94
C PRO A 256 9.29 17.85 12.14
N VAL A 257 10.62 17.94 12.33
CA VAL A 257 11.50 16.76 12.40
C VAL A 257 11.07 15.77 13.47
N GLU A 258 10.61 16.28 14.63
CA GLU A 258 10.18 15.50 15.78
C GLU A 258 8.84 14.74 15.57
N SER A 259 8.03 15.17 14.61
CA SER A 259 6.74 14.54 14.26
C SER A 259 6.79 13.79 12.93
N ARG A 260 7.96 13.71 12.31
CA ARG A 260 8.16 13.16 10.98
C ARG A 260 8.34 11.64 11.05
N PRO A 261 7.48 10.85 10.40
CA PRO A 261 7.74 9.42 10.26
C PRO A 261 8.96 9.20 9.35
N THR A 262 9.67 8.12 9.63
CA THR A 262 10.75 7.64 8.77
C THR A 262 10.45 6.23 8.28
N ALA A 263 10.74 5.94 7.03
CA ALA A 263 10.58 4.62 6.45
C ALA A 263 11.91 4.14 5.85
N ARG A 264 12.28 2.90 6.16
CA ARG A 264 13.38 2.19 5.53
C ARG A 264 12.82 1.04 4.74
N VAL A 265 13.13 0.99 3.47
CA VAL A 265 12.73 -0.11 2.57
C VAL A 265 13.92 -1.02 2.37
N LEU A 266 13.71 -2.32 2.43
CA LEU A 266 14.77 -3.29 2.11
C LEU A 266 15.24 -3.02 0.68
N ASP A 267 16.55 -2.87 0.50
CA ASP A 267 17.12 -2.62 -0.81
C ASP A 267 16.88 -3.83 -1.72
N ALA A 268 16.33 -3.58 -2.91
CA ALA A 268 16.05 -4.63 -3.87
C ALA A 268 17.31 -5.38 -4.34
N GLY A 269 18.48 -4.74 -4.27
CA GLY A 269 19.79 -5.32 -4.56
C GLY A 269 20.43 -6.08 -3.40
N SER A 270 19.80 -6.09 -2.20
CA SER A 270 20.39 -6.74 -1.04
C SER A 270 20.40 -8.26 -1.18
N PRO A 271 21.41 -8.95 -0.61
CA PRO A 271 21.44 -10.41 -0.56
C PRO A 271 20.21 -11.03 0.13
N ILE A 272 19.66 -10.31 1.12
CA ILE A 272 18.45 -10.75 1.84
C ILE A 272 17.27 -10.79 0.87
N PHE A 273 17.07 -9.75 0.06
CA PHE A 273 15.99 -9.73 -0.91
C PHE A 273 16.19 -10.72 -2.06
N ALA A 274 17.44 -10.95 -2.49
CA ALA A 274 17.74 -11.99 -3.47
C ALA A 274 17.25 -13.38 -3.03
N THR A 275 17.40 -13.71 -1.74
CA THR A 275 16.87 -14.95 -1.17
C THR A 275 15.33 -14.99 -1.23
N THR A 276 14.69 -13.87 -0.97
CA THR A 276 13.22 -13.75 -1.07
C THR A 276 12.74 -13.96 -2.50
N ILE A 277 13.41 -13.36 -3.49
CA ILE A 277 13.10 -13.54 -4.92
C ILE A 277 13.14 -15.02 -5.30
N GLU A 278 14.21 -15.73 -4.94
CA GLU A 278 14.35 -17.15 -5.27
C GLU A 278 13.28 -18.00 -4.58
N SER A 279 12.96 -17.72 -3.31
CA SER A 279 11.89 -18.40 -2.59
C SER A 279 10.53 -18.22 -3.26
N VAL A 280 10.18 -17.00 -3.65
CA VAL A 280 8.91 -16.70 -4.34
C VAL A 280 8.86 -17.35 -5.71
N ARG A 281 9.97 -17.34 -6.47
CA ARG A 281 10.08 -18.02 -7.77
C ARG A 281 9.84 -19.52 -7.66
N LEU A 282 10.49 -20.16 -6.67
CA LEU A 282 10.31 -21.60 -6.44
C LEU A 282 8.85 -21.93 -6.09
N HIS A 283 8.20 -21.08 -5.30
CA HIS A 283 6.81 -21.28 -4.90
C HIS A 283 5.82 -21.05 -6.05
N ARG A 284 6.05 -20.01 -6.85
CA ARG A 284 5.14 -19.60 -7.95
C ARG A 284 5.41 -20.37 -9.26
N GLY A 285 6.62 -20.87 -9.45
CA GLY A 285 7.00 -21.59 -10.67
C GLY A 285 6.78 -20.77 -11.93
N ALA A 286 6.01 -21.31 -12.87
CA ALA A 286 5.68 -20.65 -14.14
C ALA A 286 4.76 -19.42 -13.98
N ASP A 287 4.03 -19.32 -12.88
CA ASP A 287 3.10 -18.21 -12.59
C ASP A 287 3.81 -17.04 -11.88
N PHE A 288 5.13 -17.07 -11.77
CA PHE A 288 5.89 -15.99 -11.13
C PHE A 288 5.66 -14.66 -11.83
N SER A 289 5.28 -13.65 -11.04
CA SER A 289 5.17 -12.26 -11.45
C SER A 289 6.04 -11.38 -10.54
N ILE A 290 6.58 -10.28 -11.07
CA ILE A 290 7.24 -9.28 -10.24
C ILE A 290 6.29 -8.68 -9.20
N CYS A 291 4.98 -8.71 -9.45
CA CYS A 291 3.94 -8.28 -8.52
C CYS A 291 3.79 -9.20 -7.29
N ASP A 292 4.36 -10.39 -7.31
CA ASP A 292 4.42 -11.28 -6.14
C ASP A 292 5.49 -10.87 -5.13
N LEU A 293 6.35 -9.90 -5.50
CA LEU A 293 7.45 -9.43 -4.67
C LEU A 293 7.05 -8.16 -3.92
N GLU A 294 7.09 -8.24 -2.59
CA GLU A 294 6.91 -7.11 -1.70
C GLU A 294 8.25 -6.81 -1.01
N LEU A 295 8.67 -5.54 -1.05
CA LEU A 295 9.85 -5.10 -0.33
C LEU A 295 9.47 -4.86 1.14
N PRO A 296 10.12 -5.53 2.11
CA PRO A 296 9.92 -5.27 3.52
C PRO A 296 10.20 -3.82 3.88
N VAL A 297 9.43 -3.28 4.83
CA VAL A 297 9.54 -1.89 5.27
C VAL A 297 9.62 -1.83 6.80
N GLN A 298 10.55 -1.03 7.30
CA GLN A 298 10.66 -0.65 8.71
C GLN A 298 10.21 0.79 8.86
N VAL A 299 9.29 1.05 9.77
CA VAL A 299 8.77 2.39 10.04
C VAL A 299 9.07 2.78 11.48
N SER A 300 9.55 4.00 11.68
CA SER A 300 9.51 4.69 12.97
C SER A 300 8.57 5.87 12.81
N ASP A 301 7.47 5.86 13.53
CA ASP A 301 6.44 6.90 13.44
C ASP A 301 6.13 7.44 14.83
N PRO A 302 6.48 8.71 15.12
CA PRO A 302 6.23 9.33 16.42
C PRO A 302 4.76 9.38 16.83
N ALA A 303 3.84 9.24 15.88
CA ALA A 303 2.41 9.22 16.17
C ALA A 303 1.90 7.87 16.73
N PHE A 304 2.72 6.81 16.62
CA PHE A 304 2.37 5.44 17.01
C PHE A 304 3.43 4.80 17.95
N GLY A 305 4.41 5.60 18.42
CA GLY A 305 5.49 5.19 19.33
C GLY A 305 5.10 5.22 20.80
#